data_2d9aa494da68cdda9da6ae38626a3fa1
#
_entry.id   2d9aa494da68cdda9da6ae38626a3fa1
#
_cell.length_a   1.000
_cell.length_b   1.000
_cell.length_c   1.000
_cell.angle_alpha   90.00
_cell.angle_beta   90.00
_cell.angle_gamma   90.00
#
_symmetry.space_group_name_H-M   'P 1'
#
loop_
_entity.id
_entity.type
_entity.pdbx_description
1 polymer ?
#
loop_
_entity_poly.entity_id
_entity_poly.type
_entity_poly.pdbx_seq_one_letter_code
_entity_poly.pdbx_strand_id
1 'polypeptide(L)'
;MIRLFAYGTLKRDFHNAFYLQGARYLGEFTTDPAYSMYNFGSYPAVTQFGRTSIKGEVYEIGAMLLASIDRLEWYPDFYQRVMIETSFGEAWIYVVSGQLCVDKVTTNGSWL
;
A
#
# COMPACT_ATOMS: atom_id res chain seq x y z
N MET A 1 -4.42 -10.79 14.72
CA MET A 1 -3.38 -9.93 14.13
C MET A 1 -3.89 -9.21 12.91
N ILE A 2 -3.40 -8.03 12.70
CA ILE A 2 -3.75 -7.20 11.55
C ILE A 2 -2.70 -7.45 10.46
N ARG A 3 -3.13 -7.51 9.19
CA ARG A 3 -2.20 -7.62 8.07
C ARG A 3 -2.23 -6.32 7.27
N LEU A 4 -1.06 -5.92 6.80
CA LEU A 4 -0.88 -4.73 5.98
C LEU A 4 -0.22 -5.13 4.66
N PHE A 5 -0.79 -4.65 3.54
CA PHE A 5 -0.19 -4.78 2.23
C PHE A 5 0.55 -3.48 1.90
N ALA A 6 1.87 -3.56 1.88
CA ALA A 6 2.74 -2.41 1.64
C ALA A 6 3.24 -2.42 0.20
N TYR A 7 2.94 -1.36 -0.56
CA TYR A 7 3.35 -1.26 -1.96
C TYR A 7 4.28 -0.08 -2.25
N GLY A 8 4.53 0.77 -1.26
CA GLY A 8 5.30 2.00 -1.44
C GLY A 8 6.48 2.11 -0.49
N THR A 9 6.59 3.25 0.17
CA THR A 9 7.77 3.58 1.00
C THR A 9 7.96 2.68 2.21
N LEU A 10 6.92 1.93 2.60
CA LEU A 10 7.01 0.96 3.71
C LEU A 10 7.61 -0.37 3.30
N LYS A 11 7.76 -0.66 2.00
CA LYS A 11 8.37 -1.91 1.55
C LYS A 11 9.83 -1.98 2.01
N ARG A 12 10.36 -3.22 2.07
CA ARG A 12 11.77 -3.43 2.41
C ARG A 12 12.65 -2.64 1.44
N ASP A 13 13.74 -2.10 1.96
CA ASP A 13 14.73 -1.30 1.23
C ASP A 13 14.24 0.07 0.79
N PHE A 14 13.03 0.49 1.18
CA PHE A 14 12.55 1.84 0.94
C PHE A 14 12.67 2.69 2.20
N HIS A 15 12.59 4.01 2.05
CA HIS A 15 12.99 4.93 3.12
C HIS A 15 12.11 4.89 4.37
N ASN A 16 10.88 4.37 4.27
CA ASN A 16 10.02 4.23 5.44
C ASN A 16 9.93 2.78 5.96
N ALA A 17 10.81 1.89 5.46
CA ALA A 17 10.77 0.49 5.86
C ALA A 17 10.98 0.30 7.37
N PHE A 18 11.65 1.24 8.04
CA PHE A 18 11.90 1.15 9.49
C PHE A 18 10.60 1.12 10.30
N TYR A 19 9.48 1.64 9.78
CA TYR A 19 8.19 1.56 10.47
C TYR A 19 7.73 0.12 10.65
N LEU A 20 8.13 -0.77 9.76
CA LEU A 20 7.76 -2.19 9.83
C LEU A 20 8.84 -3.05 10.49
N GLN A 21 9.87 -2.43 11.05
CA GLN A 21 10.90 -3.16 11.78
C GLN A 21 10.26 -3.86 12.98
N GLY A 22 10.47 -5.17 13.11
CA GLY A 22 9.83 -5.97 14.14
C GLY A 22 8.47 -6.54 13.74
N ALA A 23 7.86 -6.05 12.65
CA ALA A 23 6.66 -6.66 12.11
C ALA A 23 7.01 -7.98 11.41
N ARG A 24 6.06 -8.91 11.36
CA ARG A 24 6.29 -10.19 10.73
C ARG A 24 6.05 -10.10 9.23
N TYR A 25 7.09 -10.29 8.45
CA TYR A 25 6.99 -10.35 7.00
C TYR A 25 6.38 -11.70 6.60
N LEU A 26 5.28 -11.67 5.83
CA LEU A 26 4.59 -12.88 5.38
C LEU A 26 4.98 -13.27 3.97
N GLY A 27 5.22 -12.33 3.08
CA GLY A 27 5.60 -12.61 1.71
C GLY A 27 5.13 -11.56 0.74
N GLU A 28 5.43 -11.79 -0.53
CA GLU A 28 4.98 -10.91 -1.61
C GLU A 28 3.57 -11.27 -2.06
N PHE A 29 2.85 -10.29 -2.58
CA PHE A 29 1.52 -10.49 -3.11
C PHE A 29 1.27 -9.51 -4.26
N THR A 30 0.53 -9.94 -5.26
CA THR A 30 0.09 -9.11 -6.38
C THR A 30 -1.43 -9.12 -6.40
N THR A 31 -2.04 -7.92 -6.42
CA THR A 31 -3.50 -7.80 -6.39
C THR A 31 -4.13 -8.17 -7.72
N ASP A 32 -5.45 -8.29 -7.73
CA ASP A 32 -6.23 -8.34 -8.97
C ASP A 32 -6.00 -7.05 -9.78
N PRO A 33 -6.19 -7.09 -11.12
CA PRO A 33 -5.97 -5.93 -11.98
C PRO A 33 -7.15 -4.95 -11.93
N ALA A 34 -7.35 -4.32 -10.78
CA ALA A 34 -8.50 -3.46 -10.52
C ALA A 34 -8.10 -2.07 -10.03
N TYR A 35 -6.83 -1.71 -10.13
CA TYR A 35 -6.27 -0.51 -9.51
C TYR A 35 -5.53 0.33 -10.53
N SER A 36 -5.22 1.56 -10.16
CA SER A 36 -4.23 2.39 -10.84
C SER A 36 -3.18 2.84 -9.84
N MET A 37 -1.93 2.93 -10.28
CA MET A 37 -0.84 3.44 -9.46
C MET A 37 -0.32 4.73 -10.07
N TYR A 38 -0.15 5.74 -9.23
CA TYR A 38 0.38 7.05 -9.60
C TYR A 38 1.73 7.24 -8.92
N ASN A 39 2.70 7.73 -9.66
CA ASN A 39 4.04 7.98 -9.13
C ASN A 39 4.22 9.48 -8.92
N PHE A 40 4.29 9.90 -7.66
CA PHE A 40 4.50 11.30 -7.29
C PHE A 40 5.99 11.60 -6.98
N GLY A 41 6.89 10.72 -7.36
CA GLY A 41 8.32 10.89 -7.13
C GLY A 41 8.78 10.25 -5.84
N SER A 42 8.52 10.87 -4.71
CA SER A 42 8.96 10.34 -3.41
C SER A 42 8.01 9.31 -2.82
N TYR A 43 6.81 9.16 -3.38
CA TYR A 43 5.83 8.16 -2.91
C TYR A 43 4.85 7.81 -4.03
N PRO A 44 4.26 6.60 -3.98
CA PRO A 44 3.18 6.22 -4.90
C PRO A 44 1.82 6.45 -4.26
N ALA A 45 0.79 6.51 -5.10
CA ALA A 45 -0.59 6.48 -4.66
C ALA A 45 -1.38 5.50 -5.52
N VAL A 46 -2.30 4.76 -4.92
CA VAL A 46 -3.11 3.75 -5.60
C VAL A 46 -4.57 4.15 -5.47
N THR A 47 -5.31 4.07 -6.59
CA THR A 47 -6.77 4.24 -6.59
C THR A 47 -7.43 2.91 -6.90
N GLN A 48 -8.70 2.77 -6.49
CA GLN A 48 -9.48 1.54 -6.69
C GLN A 48 -10.14 1.46 -8.07
N PHE A 49 -9.64 2.26 -9.02
CA PHE A 49 -10.18 2.29 -10.38
C PHE A 49 -9.04 2.06 -11.36
N GLY A 50 -9.16 1.07 -12.21
CA GLY A 50 -8.15 0.83 -13.21
C GLY A 50 -8.03 -0.62 -13.59
N ARG A 51 -6.92 -0.95 -14.24
CA ARG A 51 -6.65 -2.28 -14.80
C ARG A 51 -5.27 -2.80 -14.44
N THR A 52 -4.67 -2.25 -13.38
CA THR A 52 -3.32 -2.59 -12.98
C THR A 52 -3.34 -3.44 -11.72
N SER A 53 -2.59 -4.53 -11.71
CA SER A 53 -2.31 -5.30 -10.51
C SER A 53 -1.19 -4.64 -9.74
N ILE A 54 -1.36 -4.48 -8.44
CA ILE A 54 -0.38 -3.82 -7.58
C ILE A 54 0.51 -4.87 -6.92
N LYS A 55 1.81 -4.69 -7.01
CA LYS A 55 2.81 -5.59 -6.40
C LYS A 55 3.29 -5.00 -5.08
N GLY A 56 3.35 -5.83 -4.07
CA GLY A 56 3.77 -5.37 -2.75
C GLY A 56 4.09 -6.51 -1.81
N GLU A 57 4.17 -6.20 -0.53
CA GLU A 57 4.57 -7.10 0.55
C GLU A 57 3.52 -7.10 1.64
N VAL A 58 3.26 -8.27 2.24
CA VAL A 58 2.28 -8.42 3.31
C VAL A 58 3.00 -8.63 4.64
N TYR A 59 2.58 -7.89 5.65
CA TYR A 59 3.13 -7.95 7.00
C TYR A 59 2.01 -8.16 8.02
N GLU A 60 2.33 -8.87 9.10
CA GLU A 60 1.49 -8.88 10.30
C GLU A 60 1.93 -7.78 11.23
N ILE A 61 0.98 -6.96 11.68
CA ILE A 61 1.27 -5.81 12.56
C ILE A 61 0.26 -5.77 13.70
N GLY A 62 0.59 -5.03 14.75
CA GLY A 62 -0.33 -4.77 15.85
C GLY A 62 -1.10 -3.49 15.64
N ALA A 63 -2.13 -3.28 16.47
CA ALA A 63 -3.01 -2.12 16.36
C ALA A 63 -2.26 -0.79 16.59
N MET A 64 -1.28 -0.76 17.48
CA MET A 64 -0.52 0.45 17.75
C MET A 64 0.34 0.83 16.54
N LEU A 65 0.92 -0.15 15.86
CA LEU A 65 1.71 0.12 14.66
C LEU A 65 0.80 0.59 13.53
N LEU A 66 -0.39 0.00 13.39
CA LEU A 66 -1.34 0.47 12.38
C LEU A 66 -1.71 1.94 12.62
N ALA A 67 -1.92 2.34 13.87
CA ALA A 67 -2.22 3.74 14.20
C ALA A 67 -1.06 4.67 13.83
N SER A 68 0.18 4.22 14.03
CA SER A 68 1.37 4.99 13.64
C SER A 68 1.46 5.15 12.12
N ILE A 69 1.17 4.09 11.38
CA ILE A 69 1.19 4.11 9.92
C ILE A 69 0.05 4.98 9.39
N ASP A 70 -1.14 4.92 10.03
CA ASP A 70 -2.24 5.83 9.67
C ASP A 70 -1.81 7.29 9.75
N ARG A 71 -1.06 7.67 10.77
CA ARG A 71 -0.55 9.04 10.89
C ARG A 71 0.47 9.37 9.80
N LEU A 72 1.35 8.44 9.48
CA LEU A 72 2.32 8.60 8.41
C LEU A 72 1.62 8.83 7.07
N GLU A 73 0.54 8.10 6.81
CA GLU A 73 -0.20 8.15 5.56
C GLU A 73 -1.26 9.23 5.54
N TRP A 74 -1.38 10.02 6.61
CA TRP A 74 -2.40 11.06 6.74
C TRP A 74 -3.81 10.51 6.57
N TYR A 75 -4.06 9.37 7.19
CA TYR A 75 -5.38 8.74 7.19
C TYR A 75 -6.31 9.48 8.17
N PRO A 76 -7.56 9.79 7.82
CA PRO A 76 -8.22 9.48 6.55
C PRO A 76 -8.19 10.62 5.52
N ASP A 77 -7.40 11.67 5.75
CA ASP A 77 -7.48 12.90 4.95
C ASP A 77 -6.88 12.72 3.56
N PHE A 78 -5.73 12.10 3.42
CA PHE A 78 -5.10 11.85 2.12
C PHE A 78 -5.27 10.41 1.68
N TYR A 79 -4.74 9.45 2.45
CA TYR A 79 -4.98 8.04 2.20
C TYR A 79 -6.15 7.55 3.01
N GLN A 80 -6.91 6.66 2.41
CA GLN A 80 -7.87 5.82 3.11
C GLN A 80 -7.33 4.39 3.08
N ARG A 81 -7.88 3.50 3.88
CA ARG A 81 -7.49 2.09 3.80
C ARG A 81 -8.72 1.23 3.65
N VAL A 82 -8.58 0.22 2.78
CA VAL A 82 -9.65 -0.74 2.52
C VAL A 82 -9.09 -2.15 2.72
N MET A 83 -9.96 -3.09 2.97
CA MET A 83 -9.58 -4.48 3.17
C MET A 83 -9.58 -5.23 1.84
N ILE A 84 -8.51 -5.97 1.57
CA ILE A 84 -8.43 -6.83 0.39
C ILE A 84 -8.07 -8.25 0.81
N GLU A 85 -8.42 -9.23 -0.02
CA GLU A 85 -7.99 -10.60 0.17
C GLU A 85 -6.61 -10.79 -0.42
N THR A 86 -5.74 -11.46 0.33
CA THR A 86 -4.42 -11.85 -0.13
C THR A 86 -4.25 -13.35 0.06
N SER A 87 -3.16 -13.90 -0.45
CA SER A 87 -2.82 -15.30 -0.20
C SER A 87 -2.52 -15.59 1.27
N PHE A 88 -2.36 -14.55 2.10
CA PHE A 88 -2.11 -14.67 3.53
C PHE A 88 -3.34 -14.32 4.38
N GLY A 89 -4.49 -14.05 3.74
CA GLY A 89 -5.71 -13.62 4.39
C GLY A 89 -6.01 -12.15 4.10
N GLU A 90 -6.99 -11.60 4.80
CA GLU A 90 -7.37 -10.20 4.61
C GLU A 90 -6.26 -9.25 5.08
N ALA A 91 -6.04 -8.20 4.31
CA ALA A 91 -5.01 -7.19 4.60
C ALA A 91 -5.52 -5.81 4.24
N TRP A 92 -5.04 -4.80 4.97
CA TRP A 92 -5.32 -3.40 4.66
C TRP A 92 -4.41 -2.92 3.53
N ILE A 93 -4.97 -2.19 2.58
CA ILE A 93 -4.20 -1.45 1.58
C ILE A 93 -4.59 0.03 1.67
N TYR A 94 -3.60 0.91 1.63
CA TYR A 94 -3.87 2.35 1.60
C TYR A 94 -4.15 2.79 0.17
N VAL A 95 -5.25 3.51 0.00
CA VAL A 95 -5.69 4.00 -1.31
C VAL A 95 -6.04 5.47 -1.22
N VAL A 96 -6.01 6.15 -2.36
CA VAL A 96 -6.44 7.54 -2.46
C VAL A 96 -7.78 7.56 -3.18
N SER A 97 -8.73 8.33 -2.66
CA SER A 97 -10.04 8.47 -3.31
C SER A 97 -10.00 9.61 -4.33
N GLY A 98 -10.87 9.51 -5.36
CA GLY A 98 -11.03 10.54 -6.35
C GLY A 98 -10.12 10.38 -7.55
N GLN A 99 -10.16 11.39 -8.43
CA GLN A 99 -9.34 11.38 -9.64
C GLN A 99 -8.02 12.07 -9.38
N LEU A 100 -6.95 11.41 -9.82
CA LEU A 100 -5.61 11.96 -9.76
C LEU A 100 -5.14 12.33 -11.17
N CYS A 101 -4.01 13.03 -11.22
CA CYS A 101 -3.43 13.48 -12.48
C CYS A 101 -3.02 12.30 -13.36
N VAL A 102 -3.58 12.19 -14.57
CA VAL A 102 -3.39 11.02 -15.43
C VAL A 102 -1.96 10.87 -15.95
N ASP A 103 -1.21 11.96 -16.05
CA ASP A 103 0.18 11.91 -16.53
C ASP A 103 1.16 11.32 -15.51
N LYS A 104 0.69 11.01 -14.31
CA LYS A 104 1.50 10.36 -13.28
C LYS A 104 1.21 8.88 -13.12
N VAL A 105 0.35 8.31 -13.97
CA VAL A 105 -0.01 6.90 -13.90
C VAL A 105 1.16 6.05 -14.34
N THR A 106 1.47 5.00 -13.58
CA THR A 106 2.41 3.98 -13.99
C THR A 106 1.66 2.83 -14.65
N THR A 107 2.37 2.02 -15.45
CA THR A 107 1.74 0.93 -16.18
C THR A 107 2.01 -0.44 -15.58
N ASN A 108 2.95 -0.57 -14.66
CA ASN A 108 3.39 -1.90 -14.19
C ASN A 108 2.99 -2.24 -12.76
N GLY A 109 2.36 -1.34 -12.03
CA GLY A 109 1.86 -1.63 -10.68
C GLY A 109 2.93 -1.85 -9.62
N SER A 110 4.18 -1.60 -9.95
CA SER A 110 5.31 -1.74 -9.03
C SER A 110 5.99 -0.39 -8.87
N TRP A 111 6.14 0.03 -7.63
CA TRP A 111 6.82 1.28 -7.33
C TRP A 111 8.28 1.00 -6.96
N LEU A 112 9.18 1.63 -7.67
CA LEU A 112 10.62 1.48 -7.47
C LEU A 112 11.26 2.76 -6.96
#